data_706632c5950ee1d9497c70e57a20a4e1
#
_entry.id   706632c5950ee1d9497c70e57a20a4e1
#
_cell.length_a   1.000
_cell.length_b   1.000
_cell.length_c   1.000
_cell.angle_alpha   90.00
_cell.angle_beta   90.00
_cell.angle_gamma   90.00
#
_symmetry.space_group_name_H-M   'P 1'
#
loop_
_entity.id
_entity.type
_entity.pdbx_description
1 polymer ?
#
loop_
_entity_poly.entity_id
_entity_poly.type
_entity_poly.pdbx_seq_one_letter_code
_entity_poly.pdbx_strand_id
1 'polypeptide(L)'
;MEKFKLISTLFISILLIFSGCTAETDSTQLGLIAFCSSNSGIKTKKQTVTFSNKNANFTMIDISFTNGRTTDSIILGEDLLEVPYTTNVKPFRLAMYETSYNTWYEVLKWAENNGYTIVNKGVEGVFGEVEHENNMSDAGAEPKLVEMPVCRLTWRDVMVWCNALSEMKGLKPVYCTDKDFKTPLRDSTGVAFNDLNNYKIKPGEIDNPYVNTNANGFRLPYVKEWEYAARKRLDATAISGRNVSGDETGSAIKTTATEQMNGFSFPLSSKQNEYCWQRQNSASNGPSETYTGQDDTNTTLSTKTGKSISGRRMHLSGGRRPNHLGFFDMSGNVPEWCFDYDVPYGSVYKFSTARGLRGGDHLNEIVGSRCSGNKGGALVGLAFGFRIAQNH
;
A
#
# COMPACT_ATOMS: atom_id res chain seq x y z
N MET A 1 -0.66 -13.53 -60.88
CA MET A 1 -0.02 -13.46 -59.53
C MET A 1 -0.09 -12.06 -58.88
N GLU A 2 -0.45 -11.01 -59.57
CA GLU A 2 -0.54 -9.63 -58.99
C GLU A 2 -1.86 -9.32 -58.26
N LYS A 3 -2.95 -10.02 -58.57
CA LYS A 3 -4.25 -9.78 -57.90
C LYS A 3 -4.32 -10.30 -56.44
N PHE A 4 -3.45 -11.19 -56.04
CA PHE A 4 -3.42 -11.71 -54.66
C PHE A 4 -2.62 -10.86 -53.68
N LYS A 5 -1.69 -10.03 -54.18
CA LYS A 5 -0.92 -9.13 -53.32
C LYS A 5 -1.71 -7.87 -52.87
N LEU A 6 -2.69 -7.47 -53.70
CA LEU A 6 -3.49 -6.25 -53.38
C LEU A 6 -4.54 -6.51 -52.30
N ILE A 7 -5.04 -7.76 -52.20
CA ILE A 7 -6.06 -8.13 -51.18
C ILE A 7 -5.44 -8.26 -49.80
N SER A 8 -4.19 -8.74 -49.68
CA SER A 8 -3.53 -8.86 -48.37
C SER A 8 -3.15 -7.50 -47.75
N THR A 9 -2.80 -6.52 -48.60
CA THR A 9 -2.44 -5.18 -48.14
C THR A 9 -3.67 -4.37 -47.73
N LEU A 10 -4.82 -4.61 -48.36
CA LEU A 10 -6.07 -3.94 -48.02
C LEU A 10 -6.68 -4.48 -46.72
N PHE A 11 -6.51 -5.77 -46.42
CA PHE A 11 -6.98 -6.36 -45.16
C PHE A 11 -6.17 -5.88 -43.92
N ILE A 12 -4.87 -5.65 -44.10
CA ILE A 12 -4.03 -5.11 -43.00
C ILE A 12 -4.34 -3.63 -42.74
N SER A 13 -4.66 -2.86 -43.77
CA SER A 13 -5.03 -1.44 -43.63
C SER A 13 -6.41 -1.23 -43.00
N ILE A 14 -7.37 -2.15 -43.21
CA ILE A 14 -8.72 -2.06 -42.62
C ILE A 14 -8.68 -2.49 -41.15
N LEU A 15 -7.76 -3.39 -40.72
CA LEU A 15 -7.63 -3.79 -39.33
C LEU A 15 -6.99 -2.70 -38.45
N LEU A 16 -6.22 -1.77 -39.04
CA LEU A 16 -5.58 -0.65 -38.34
C LEU A 16 -6.51 0.56 -38.12
N ILE A 17 -7.64 0.64 -38.82
CA ILE A 17 -8.58 1.78 -38.72
C ILE A 17 -9.57 1.58 -37.55
N PHE A 18 -9.75 0.35 -37.04
CA PHE A 18 -10.66 0.05 -35.94
C PHE A 18 -9.99 -0.07 -34.56
N SER A 19 -8.67 -0.02 -34.46
CA SER A 19 -7.96 0.00 -33.19
C SER A 19 -7.35 1.38 -32.97
N GLY A 20 -7.97 2.19 -32.16
CA GLY A 20 -7.41 3.47 -31.69
C GLY A 20 -6.23 3.23 -30.77
N CYS A 21 -5.14 2.64 -31.26
CA CYS A 21 -3.88 2.48 -30.53
C CYS A 21 -3.00 3.70 -30.81
N THR A 22 -2.79 4.53 -29.81
CA THR A 22 -1.70 5.51 -29.79
C THR A 22 -0.50 4.90 -29.07
N ALA A 23 0.62 4.77 -29.77
CA ALA A 23 1.89 4.37 -29.17
C ALA A 23 2.62 5.64 -28.68
N GLU A 24 2.81 5.78 -27.38
CA GLU A 24 3.79 6.71 -26.83
C GLU A 24 5.11 5.96 -26.65
N THR A 25 6.16 6.44 -27.32
CA THR A 25 7.52 5.93 -27.19
C THR A 25 8.25 6.70 -26.10
N ASP A 26 8.50 6.06 -24.97
CA ASP A 26 9.49 6.52 -24.00
C ASP A 26 10.79 5.74 -24.20
N SER A 27 11.90 6.46 -24.31
CA SER A 27 13.19 5.99 -24.84
C SER A 27 14.11 5.34 -23.80
N THR A 28 13.57 4.68 -22.79
CA THR A 28 14.34 3.86 -21.87
C THR A 28 13.77 2.44 -21.85
N GLN A 29 14.54 1.56 -22.44
CA GLN A 29 14.41 0.11 -22.55
C GLN A 29 13.41 -0.54 -21.58
N LEU A 30 12.18 -0.81 -22.07
CA LEU A 30 11.37 -1.94 -21.66
C LEU A 30 10.25 -2.12 -22.69
N GLY A 31 10.02 -3.34 -23.08
CA GLY A 31 9.25 -3.79 -24.22
C GLY A 31 7.94 -3.05 -24.49
N LEU A 32 7.70 -2.86 -25.75
CA LEU A 32 6.47 -2.36 -26.36
C LEU A 32 5.26 -3.15 -25.85
N ILE A 33 4.54 -2.61 -24.86
CA ILE A 33 3.22 -3.13 -24.51
C ILE A 33 2.22 -2.30 -25.31
N ALA A 34 1.71 -2.87 -26.40
CA ALA A 34 0.59 -2.27 -27.13
C ALA A 34 -0.68 -2.41 -26.28
N PHE A 35 -1.17 -1.30 -25.77
CA PHE A 35 -2.46 -1.25 -25.07
C PHE A 35 -3.59 -1.10 -26.09
N CYS A 36 -4.34 -2.18 -26.32
CA CYS A 36 -5.67 -2.09 -26.87
C CYS A 36 -6.60 -1.51 -25.80
N SER A 37 -7.05 -0.26 -25.96
CA SER A 37 -8.04 0.32 -25.07
C SER A 37 -9.39 -0.36 -25.27
N SER A 38 -9.73 -1.33 -24.40
CA SER A 38 -11.14 -1.64 -24.17
C SER A 38 -11.83 -0.37 -23.66
N ASN A 39 -13.10 -0.17 -24.00
CA ASN A 39 -13.88 1.01 -23.61
C ASN A 39 -14.04 1.21 -22.08
N SER A 40 -13.42 0.39 -21.25
CA SER A 40 -13.48 0.41 -19.78
C SER A 40 -12.10 0.11 -19.20
N GLY A 41 -11.24 1.09 -19.09
CA GLY A 41 -9.89 0.92 -18.55
C GLY A 41 -9.59 1.84 -17.38
N ILE A 42 -8.49 1.53 -16.70
CA ILE A 42 -7.88 2.37 -15.67
C ILE A 42 -6.67 3.06 -16.30
N LYS A 43 -6.53 4.35 -16.02
CA LYS A 43 -5.33 5.12 -16.36
C LYS A 43 -4.50 5.30 -15.10
N THR A 44 -3.19 5.08 -15.24
CA THR A 44 -2.23 5.37 -14.18
C THR A 44 -1.22 6.40 -14.65
N LYS A 45 -0.83 7.32 -13.76
CA LYS A 45 0.22 8.31 -14.01
C LYS A 45 1.08 8.43 -12.76
N LYS A 46 2.39 8.36 -12.91
CA LYS A 46 3.33 8.54 -11.80
C LYS A 46 3.63 10.02 -11.59
N GLN A 47 3.69 10.42 -10.33
CA GLN A 47 4.06 11.77 -9.90
C GLN A 47 4.99 11.66 -8.68
N THR A 48 6.16 12.29 -8.73
CA THR A 48 7.10 12.31 -7.61
C THR A 48 6.84 13.52 -6.71
N VAL A 49 6.73 13.28 -5.42
CA VAL A 49 6.74 14.30 -4.37
C VAL A 49 8.18 14.46 -3.89
N THR A 50 8.74 15.65 -4.05
CA THR A 50 10.16 15.92 -3.83
C THR A 50 10.41 16.64 -2.51
N PHE A 51 11.56 16.36 -1.92
CA PHE A 51 12.13 17.00 -0.73
C PHE A 51 13.53 17.53 -1.04
N SER A 52 14.06 18.41 -0.19
CA SER A 52 15.47 18.82 -0.27
C SER A 52 16.39 17.61 -0.05
N ASN A 53 16.06 16.77 0.90
CA ASN A 53 16.66 15.45 1.04
C ASN A 53 16.04 14.49 0.01
N LYS A 54 16.78 14.15 -1.04
CA LYS A 54 16.28 13.29 -2.13
C LYS A 54 15.91 11.87 -1.67
N ASN A 55 16.51 11.39 -0.57
CA ASN A 55 16.19 10.07 -0.01
C ASN A 55 14.77 10.03 0.61
N ALA A 56 14.16 11.19 0.86
CA ALA A 56 12.79 11.31 1.33
C ALA A 56 11.76 11.45 0.18
N ASN A 57 12.19 11.49 -1.07
CA ASN A 57 11.28 11.57 -2.22
C ASN A 57 10.44 10.29 -2.31
N PHE A 58 9.18 10.45 -2.67
CA PHE A 58 8.30 9.30 -2.93
C PHE A 58 7.45 9.52 -4.18
N THR A 59 7.02 8.42 -4.78
CA THR A 59 6.21 8.45 -6.00
C THR A 59 4.77 8.08 -5.68
N MET A 60 3.83 8.90 -6.15
CA MET A 60 2.40 8.62 -6.16
C MET A 60 1.99 8.05 -7.51
N ILE A 61 1.11 7.07 -7.51
CA ILE A 61 0.38 6.62 -8.71
C ILE A 61 -1.01 7.25 -8.66
N ASP A 62 -1.29 8.06 -9.65
CA ASP A 62 -2.61 8.65 -9.89
C ASP A 62 -3.47 7.60 -10.60
N ILE A 63 -4.61 7.26 -10.02
CA ILE A 63 -5.59 6.33 -10.58
C ILE A 63 -6.81 7.12 -11.05
N SER A 64 -7.08 7.02 -12.33
CA SER A 64 -8.25 7.62 -12.98
C SER A 64 -8.89 6.63 -13.96
N PHE A 65 -10.03 6.99 -14.52
CA PHE A 65 -10.81 6.06 -15.34
C PHE A 65 -10.97 6.59 -16.76
N THR A 66 -11.02 5.68 -17.72
CA THR A 66 -11.27 6.04 -19.13
C THR A 66 -12.74 6.45 -19.34
N ASN A 67 -13.00 7.11 -20.49
CA ASN A 67 -14.35 7.45 -20.97
C ASN A 67 -15.15 8.34 -20.03
N GLY A 68 -14.50 9.25 -19.29
CA GLY A 68 -15.18 10.21 -18.43
C GLY A 68 -15.87 9.59 -17.21
N ARG A 69 -15.59 8.31 -16.89
CA ARG A 69 -16.12 7.69 -15.68
C ARG A 69 -15.59 8.40 -14.44
N THR A 70 -16.50 8.72 -13.53
CA THR A 70 -16.18 9.34 -12.23
C THR A 70 -15.99 8.34 -11.11
N THR A 71 -16.35 7.09 -11.34
CA THR A 71 -16.19 5.97 -10.39
C THR A 71 -15.91 4.69 -11.15
N ASP A 72 -15.30 3.73 -10.46
CA ASP A 72 -15.23 2.33 -10.85
C ASP A 72 -15.62 1.43 -9.69
N SER A 73 -16.12 0.23 -9.96
CA SER A 73 -16.58 -0.70 -8.94
C SER A 73 -15.56 -1.79 -8.65
N ILE A 74 -15.59 -2.28 -7.41
CA ILE A 74 -14.85 -3.46 -6.98
C ILE A 74 -15.70 -4.26 -5.99
N ILE A 75 -15.55 -5.58 -6.02
CA ILE A 75 -16.08 -6.47 -4.98
C ILE A 75 -14.96 -6.66 -3.96
N LEU A 76 -15.17 -6.19 -2.74
CA LEU A 76 -14.24 -6.34 -1.60
C LEU A 76 -14.59 -7.61 -0.82
N GLY A 77 -13.66 -8.08 0.01
CA GLY A 77 -13.92 -9.17 0.93
C GLY A 77 -14.15 -10.53 0.26
N GLU A 78 -13.61 -10.78 -0.92
CA GLU A 78 -13.67 -12.10 -1.59
C GLU A 78 -12.84 -13.17 -0.86
N ASP A 79 -12.72 -13.04 0.42
CA ASP A 79 -12.09 -14.00 1.31
C ASP A 79 -13.12 -14.96 1.91
N LEU A 80 -12.66 -16.11 2.40
CA LEU A 80 -13.53 -17.10 3.07
C LEU A 80 -14.06 -16.62 4.43
N LEU A 81 -13.44 -15.57 4.99
CA LEU A 81 -13.78 -15.03 6.31
C LEU A 81 -14.64 -13.76 6.23
N GLU A 82 -14.84 -13.18 5.06
CA GLU A 82 -15.58 -11.94 4.87
C GLU A 82 -16.70 -12.11 3.83
N VAL A 83 -17.84 -11.54 4.11
CA VAL A 83 -18.95 -11.50 3.14
C VAL A 83 -18.61 -10.50 2.03
N PRO A 84 -18.50 -10.94 0.77
CA PRO A 84 -18.19 -10.04 -0.33
C PRO A 84 -19.25 -8.95 -0.50
N TYR A 85 -18.81 -7.72 -0.75
CA TYR A 85 -19.72 -6.62 -1.06
C TYR A 85 -19.17 -5.71 -2.15
N THR A 86 -20.05 -5.17 -2.98
CA THR A 86 -19.68 -4.25 -4.06
C THR A 86 -19.62 -2.82 -3.55
N THR A 87 -18.55 -2.11 -3.89
CA THR A 87 -18.39 -0.68 -3.58
C THR A 87 -17.85 0.07 -4.78
N ASN A 88 -18.02 1.40 -4.76
CA ASN A 88 -17.47 2.29 -5.78
C ASN A 88 -16.26 3.05 -5.24
N VAL A 89 -15.27 3.20 -6.09
CA VAL A 89 -14.05 3.97 -5.84
C VAL A 89 -14.05 5.17 -6.79
N LYS A 90 -13.76 6.36 -6.26
CA LYS A 90 -13.48 7.57 -7.06
C LYS A 90 -12.02 7.59 -7.47
N PRO A 91 -11.61 8.41 -8.46
CA PRO A 91 -10.19 8.65 -8.73
C PRO A 91 -9.46 9.08 -7.46
N PHE A 92 -8.25 8.58 -7.28
CA PHE A 92 -7.39 8.88 -6.12
C PHE A 92 -5.91 8.69 -6.48
N ARG A 93 -5.04 9.17 -5.63
CA ARG A 93 -3.59 8.91 -5.70
C ARG A 93 -3.16 8.07 -4.52
N LEU A 94 -2.24 7.15 -4.77
CA LEU A 94 -1.68 6.28 -3.74
C LEU A 94 -0.16 6.18 -3.93
N ALA A 95 0.59 6.17 -2.84
CA ALA A 95 2.03 5.98 -2.89
C ALA A 95 2.39 4.62 -3.49
N MET A 96 3.36 4.61 -4.41
CA MET A 96 3.80 3.41 -5.13
C MET A 96 4.40 2.37 -4.18
N TYR A 97 5.02 2.83 -3.11
CA TYR A 97 5.66 2.03 -2.06
C TYR A 97 5.01 2.31 -0.69
N GLU A 98 5.29 1.47 0.27
CA GLU A 98 5.12 1.78 1.69
C GLU A 98 5.87 3.08 2.03
N THR A 99 5.40 3.83 3.03
CA THR A 99 6.09 5.06 3.44
C THR A 99 7.45 4.72 4.04
N SER A 100 8.53 5.23 3.43
CA SER A 100 9.87 5.01 3.94
C SER A 100 10.13 5.79 5.22
N TYR A 101 11.05 5.28 6.05
CA TYR A 101 11.48 5.99 7.25
C TYR A 101 12.16 7.33 6.93
N ASN A 102 12.86 7.44 5.81
CA ASN A 102 13.43 8.72 5.34
C ASN A 102 12.33 9.76 5.10
N THR A 103 11.25 9.40 4.42
CA THR A 103 10.11 10.31 4.20
C THR A 103 9.43 10.67 5.51
N TRP A 104 9.22 9.68 6.39
CA TRP A 104 8.66 9.89 7.71
C TRP A 104 9.48 10.88 8.53
N TYR A 105 10.78 10.65 8.62
CA TYR A 105 11.71 11.45 9.42
C TYR A 105 11.77 12.92 8.98
N GLU A 106 11.88 13.19 7.68
CA GLU A 106 11.89 14.55 7.14
C GLU A 106 10.65 15.34 7.54
N VAL A 107 9.47 14.72 7.44
CA VAL A 107 8.22 15.37 7.82
C VAL A 107 8.10 15.48 9.35
N LEU A 108 8.56 14.47 10.10
CA LEU A 108 8.60 14.51 11.56
C LEU A 108 9.43 15.69 12.05
N LYS A 109 10.63 15.90 11.49
CA LYS A 109 11.50 17.04 11.87
C LYS A 109 10.86 18.37 11.52
N TRP A 110 10.20 18.48 10.37
CA TRP A 110 9.43 19.68 10.03
C TRP A 110 8.26 19.89 10.98
N ALA A 111 7.50 18.86 11.31
CA ALA A 111 6.34 18.88 12.15
C ALA A 111 6.68 19.39 13.57
N GLU A 112 7.77 18.91 14.16
CA GLU A 112 8.27 19.34 15.48
C GLU A 112 8.51 20.85 15.57
N ASN A 113 8.89 21.49 14.45
CA ASN A 113 9.14 22.94 14.38
C ASN A 113 7.93 23.75 13.90
N ASN A 114 6.81 23.11 13.57
CA ASN A 114 5.64 23.77 12.99
C ASN A 114 4.32 23.48 13.75
N GLY A 115 4.43 23.28 15.06
CA GLY A 115 3.27 23.19 15.97
C GLY A 115 2.49 21.88 15.87
N TYR A 116 3.15 20.80 15.48
CA TYR A 116 2.60 19.44 15.49
C TYR A 116 3.20 18.63 16.63
N THR A 117 2.38 17.81 17.26
CA THR A 117 2.79 16.82 18.26
C THR A 117 2.54 15.42 17.73
N ILE A 118 3.60 14.67 17.46
CA ILE A 118 3.56 13.28 17.06
C ILE A 118 4.20 12.46 18.18
N VAL A 119 3.38 11.66 18.88
CA VAL A 119 3.81 10.95 20.10
C VAL A 119 4.78 9.84 19.79
N ASN A 120 4.42 8.97 18.85
CA ASN A 120 5.31 7.88 18.44
C ASN A 120 6.15 8.36 17.25
N LYS A 121 7.44 8.51 17.51
CA LYS A 121 8.39 9.05 16.53
C LYS A 121 8.69 8.10 15.36
N GLY A 122 8.14 6.87 15.41
CA GLY A 122 8.42 5.83 14.44
C GLY A 122 9.86 5.31 14.55
N VAL A 123 10.07 4.15 14.01
CA VAL A 123 11.40 3.55 13.87
C VAL A 123 11.60 3.10 12.43
N GLU A 124 12.84 3.12 11.98
CA GLU A 124 13.23 2.49 10.74
C GLU A 124 12.98 0.98 10.85
N GLY A 125 12.38 0.38 9.84
CA GLY A 125 12.12 -1.05 9.82
C GLY A 125 13.39 -1.85 10.16
N VAL A 126 13.32 -2.73 11.14
CA VAL A 126 14.49 -3.38 11.72
C VAL A 126 14.44 -4.89 11.53
N PHE A 127 15.56 -5.50 11.71
CA PHE A 127 15.88 -6.88 11.47
C PHE A 127 15.62 -7.77 12.70
N GLY A 128 14.89 -8.86 12.54
CA GLY A 128 14.75 -9.94 13.54
C GLY A 128 13.50 -9.89 14.41
N GLU A 129 13.06 -11.09 14.86
CA GLU A 129 11.83 -11.27 15.65
C GLU A 129 11.93 -10.72 17.08
N VAL A 130 13.13 -10.68 17.64
CA VAL A 130 13.33 -10.48 19.10
C VAL A 130 13.79 -9.07 19.45
N GLU A 131 14.51 -8.40 18.57
CA GLU A 131 15.03 -7.04 18.86
C GLU A 131 13.97 -5.95 18.73
N HIS A 132 12.85 -6.24 18.09
CA HIS A 132 11.78 -5.27 17.84
C HIS A 132 10.95 -4.92 19.06
N GLU A 133 10.75 -5.86 19.96
CA GLU A 133 9.80 -5.65 21.05
C GLU A 133 10.33 -4.67 22.12
N ASN A 134 11.64 -4.52 22.23
CA ASN A 134 12.25 -3.81 23.36
C ASN A 134 13.11 -2.59 23.00
N ASN A 135 13.45 -2.36 21.73
CA ASN A 135 14.36 -1.27 21.40
C ASN A 135 13.65 -0.01 20.88
N MET A 136 13.06 0.77 21.79
CA MET A 136 12.52 2.11 21.53
C MET A 136 13.58 3.19 21.47
N SER A 137 14.87 2.84 21.69
CA SER A 137 15.95 3.83 21.79
C SER A 137 16.19 4.59 20.48
N ASP A 138 15.81 4.00 19.34
CA ASP A 138 16.04 4.56 18.02
C ASP A 138 14.80 5.26 17.43
N ALA A 139 13.71 5.42 18.20
CA ALA A 139 12.52 6.11 17.74
C ALA A 139 12.81 7.61 17.46
N GLY A 140 12.59 8.04 16.22
CA GLY A 140 12.90 9.40 15.77
C GLY A 140 14.40 9.66 15.55
N ALA A 141 15.25 8.64 15.54
CA ALA A 141 16.66 8.76 15.20
C ALA A 141 16.85 9.02 13.70
N GLU A 142 18.04 9.49 13.31
CA GLU A 142 18.36 9.67 11.88
C GLU A 142 18.29 8.36 11.10
N PRO A 143 17.74 8.39 9.87
CA PRO A 143 17.68 7.21 9.01
C PRO A 143 19.07 6.64 8.71
N LYS A 144 19.18 5.32 8.77
CA LYS A 144 20.41 4.58 8.47
C LYS A 144 20.38 3.94 7.08
N LEU A 145 19.17 3.67 6.58
CA LEU A 145 18.94 2.97 5.31
C LEU A 145 18.04 3.81 4.41
N VAL A 146 18.17 3.63 3.12
CA VAL A 146 17.27 4.24 2.14
C VAL A 146 16.13 3.26 1.85
N GLU A 147 14.90 3.77 1.75
CA GLU A 147 13.70 3.00 1.36
C GLU A 147 13.23 1.92 2.35
N MET A 148 13.77 1.90 3.56
CA MET A 148 13.23 1.03 4.61
C MET A 148 11.88 1.56 5.07
N PRO A 149 10.80 0.74 5.16
CA PRO A 149 9.51 1.22 5.63
C PRO A 149 9.58 1.70 7.07
N VAL A 150 8.83 2.74 7.38
CA VAL A 150 8.61 3.16 8.76
C VAL A 150 7.66 2.21 9.46
N CYS A 151 7.90 1.94 10.73
CA CYS A 151 7.02 1.16 11.58
C CYS A 151 6.90 1.73 13.01
N ARG A 152 6.15 1.07 13.89
CA ARG A 152 5.85 1.50 15.28
C ARG A 152 5.10 2.81 15.34
N LEU A 153 4.04 2.90 14.57
CA LEU A 153 3.16 4.04 14.48
C LEU A 153 1.76 3.68 14.94
N THR A 154 1.11 4.62 15.60
CA THR A 154 -0.33 4.53 15.79
C THR A 154 -1.06 5.11 14.56
N TRP A 155 -2.29 4.70 14.38
CA TRP A 155 -3.18 5.29 13.38
C TRP A 155 -3.31 6.82 13.57
N ARG A 156 -3.30 7.29 14.83
CA ARG A 156 -3.36 8.71 15.18
C ARG A 156 -2.13 9.49 14.72
N ASP A 157 -0.94 8.94 14.96
CA ASP A 157 0.33 9.56 14.54
C ASP A 157 0.36 9.76 13.03
N VAL A 158 -0.12 8.75 12.28
CA VAL A 158 -0.13 8.81 10.83
C VAL A 158 -1.07 9.89 10.31
N MET A 159 -2.26 10.08 10.90
CA MET A 159 -3.16 11.16 10.49
C MET A 159 -2.56 12.54 10.72
N VAL A 160 -1.98 12.76 11.91
CA VAL A 160 -1.32 14.01 12.25
C VAL A 160 -0.13 14.27 11.35
N TRP A 161 0.65 13.25 11.07
CA TRP A 161 1.78 13.30 10.15
C TRP A 161 1.35 13.63 8.70
N CYS A 162 0.26 13.04 8.21
CA CYS A 162 -0.30 13.35 6.89
C CYS A 162 -0.71 14.84 6.78
N ASN A 163 -1.28 15.40 7.85
CA ASN A 163 -1.58 16.83 7.90
C ASN A 163 -0.30 17.67 7.87
N ALA A 164 0.72 17.28 8.64
CA ALA A 164 2.02 17.96 8.65
C ALA A 164 2.66 17.92 7.23
N LEU A 165 2.68 16.77 6.57
CA LEU A 165 3.15 16.64 5.20
C LEU A 165 2.35 17.55 4.25
N SER A 166 1.02 17.62 4.43
CA SER A 166 0.17 18.48 3.61
C SER A 166 0.58 19.94 3.72
N GLU A 167 0.71 20.46 4.94
CA GLU A 167 1.12 21.86 5.16
C GLU A 167 2.56 22.12 4.71
N MET A 168 3.49 21.19 4.96
CA MET A 168 4.86 21.26 4.47
C MET A 168 4.93 21.41 2.95
N LYS A 169 3.96 20.84 2.23
CA LYS A 169 3.85 20.93 0.77
C LYS A 169 2.89 22.03 0.29
N GLY A 170 2.43 22.90 1.18
CA GLY A 170 1.49 24.00 0.85
C GLY A 170 0.10 23.51 0.45
N LEU A 171 -0.28 22.31 0.88
CA LEU A 171 -1.58 21.70 0.60
C LEU A 171 -2.52 21.86 1.81
N LYS A 172 -3.83 21.76 1.56
CA LYS A 172 -4.83 21.85 2.63
C LYS A 172 -4.93 20.52 3.38
N PRO A 173 -4.73 20.49 4.71
CA PRO A 173 -4.90 19.29 5.53
C PRO A 173 -6.29 18.67 5.42
N VAL A 174 -6.33 17.34 5.54
CA VAL A 174 -7.55 16.55 5.39
C VAL A 174 -8.27 16.36 6.71
N TYR A 175 -7.54 16.17 7.81
CA TYR A 175 -8.11 15.86 9.12
C TYR A 175 -8.25 17.12 9.97
N CYS A 176 -9.46 17.36 10.48
CA CYS A 176 -9.79 18.58 11.22
C CYS A 176 -10.48 18.25 12.54
N THR A 177 -10.35 19.18 13.50
CA THR A 177 -11.01 19.09 14.81
C THR A 177 -12.38 19.76 14.82
N ASP A 178 -12.72 20.51 13.78
CA ASP A 178 -14.00 21.21 13.63
C ASP A 178 -14.71 20.85 12.31
N LYS A 179 -16.03 20.95 12.32
CA LYS A 179 -16.92 20.62 11.18
C LYS A 179 -16.77 21.58 9.99
N ASP A 180 -16.25 22.77 10.21
CA ASP A 180 -16.08 23.79 9.18
C ASP A 180 -14.70 23.69 8.51
N PHE A 181 -13.90 22.71 8.92
CA PHE A 181 -12.57 22.40 8.39
C PHE A 181 -11.56 23.54 8.50
N LYS A 182 -11.66 24.35 9.57
CA LYS A 182 -10.79 25.51 9.82
C LYS A 182 -9.56 25.15 10.65
N THR A 183 -9.69 24.16 11.53
CA THR A 183 -8.66 23.76 12.49
C THR A 183 -8.11 22.39 12.17
N PRO A 184 -6.92 22.29 11.56
CA PRO A 184 -6.26 21.01 11.31
C PRO A 184 -5.98 20.26 12.61
N LEU A 185 -6.11 18.94 12.56
CA LEU A 185 -5.66 18.05 13.62
C LEU A 185 -4.13 18.03 13.65
N ARG A 186 -3.53 18.47 14.78
CA ARG A 186 -2.08 18.64 14.93
C ARG A 186 -1.46 17.85 16.07
N ASP A 187 -2.26 17.15 16.85
CA ASP A 187 -1.82 16.48 18.06
C ASP A 187 -2.30 15.03 18.09
N SER A 188 -1.36 14.10 18.16
CA SER A 188 -1.64 12.67 18.29
C SER A 188 -1.71 12.20 19.74
N THR A 189 -1.49 13.08 20.72
CA THR A 189 -1.69 12.76 22.14
C THR A 189 -3.15 12.45 22.38
N GLY A 190 -3.45 11.26 22.73
CA GLY A 190 -4.84 10.92 22.95
C GLY A 190 -5.00 9.90 24.05
N VAL A 191 -4.25 8.84 24.00
CA VAL A 191 -4.33 7.74 24.94
C VAL A 191 -2.97 7.07 25.00
N ALA A 192 -2.56 6.71 26.21
CA ALA A 192 -1.38 5.89 26.39
C ALA A 192 -1.52 4.57 25.61
N PHE A 193 -0.42 4.08 25.06
CA PHE A 193 -0.31 2.85 24.28
C PHE A 193 -1.07 1.64 24.84
N ASN A 194 -1.27 1.61 26.16
CA ASN A 194 -1.90 0.50 26.87
C ASN A 194 -3.35 0.76 27.32
N ASP A 195 -3.94 1.89 26.99
CA ASP A 195 -5.30 2.21 27.40
C ASP A 195 -6.29 1.99 26.25
N LEU A 196 -6.61 0.73 26.01
CA LEU A 196 -7.56 0.30 24.98
C LEU A 196 -9.01 0.75 25.24
N ASN A 197 -9.31 1.31 26.40
CA ASN A 197 -10.67 1.68 26.82
C ASN A 197 -10.95 3.17 26.75
N ASN A 198 -9.95 3.99 26.45
CA ASN A 198 -10.09 5.45 26.47
C ASN A 198 -10.12 6.04 25.05
N TYR A 199 -11.16 5.66 24.30
CA TYR A 199 -11.36 6.18 22.95
C TYR A 199 -11.93 7.59 22.98
N LYS A 200 -11.32 8.49 22.24
CA LYS A 200 -11.82 9.84 21.99
C LYS A 200 -12.60 9.85 20.67
N ILE A 201 -13.84 9.37 20.73
CA ILE A 201 -14.72 9.11 19.57
C ILE A 201 -15.74 10.20 19.30
N LYS A 202 -15.80 11.26 20.10
CA LYS A 202 -16.67 12.38 19.77
C LYS A 202 -16.22 13.01 18.45
N PRO A 203 -17.15 13.51 17.64
CA PRO A 203 -16.80 14.19 16.41
C PRO A 203 -15.80 15.33 16.65
N GLY A 204 -14.72 15.35 15.89
CA GLY A 204 -13.61 16.30 16.02
C GLY A 204 -12.48 15.87 16.97
N GLU A 205 -12.65 14.79 17.71
CA GLU A 205 -11.57 14.19 18.50
C GLU A 205 -10.67 13.30 17.63
N ILE A 206 -9.48 12.96 18.16
CA ILE A 206 -8.42 12.25 17.45
C ILE A 206 -8.89 10.91 16.83
N ASP A 207 -9.79 10.19 17.47
CA ASP A 207 -10.30 8.92 16.98
C ASP A 207 -11.51 9.06 16.03
N ASN A 208 -12.04 10.27 15.90
CA ASN A 208 -13.14 10.60 14.99
C ASN A 208 -12.99 12.02 14.43
N PRO A 209 -11.89 12.34 13.74
CA PRO A 209 -11.68 13.65 13.16
C PRO A 209 -12.72 13.94 12.07
N TYR A 210 -13.01 15.20 11.85
CA TYR A 210 -13.72 15.62 10.66
C TYR A 210 -12.79 15.47 9.45
N VAL A 211 -13.30 14.85 8.39
CA VAL A 211 -12.54 14.59 7.15
C VAL A 211 -12.99 15.55 6.07
N ASN A 212 -12.10 16.45 5.68
CA ASN A 212 -12.35 17.36 4.56
C ASN A 212 -12.09 16.64 3.23
N THR A 213 -13.14 16.05 2.65
CA THR A 213 -13.04 15.32 1.38
C THR A 213 -12.72 16.21 0.17
N ASN A 214 -12.83 17.54 0.31
CA ASN A 214 -12.46 18.51 -0.72
C ASN A 214 -11.04 19.06 -0.54
N ALA A 215 -10.33 18.63 0.50
CA ALA A 215 -8.92 19.01 0.68
C ALA A 215 -8.04 18.23 -0.30
N ASN A 216 -6.98 18.89 -0.75
CA ASN A 216 -5.98 18.32 -1.65
C ASN A 216 -4.74 17.79 -0.94
N GLY A 217 -4.77 17.72 0.40
CA GLY A 217 -3.68 17.22 1.22
C GLY A 217 -3.57 15.69 1.21
N PHE A 218 -2.55 15.22 1.89
CA PHE A 218 -2.25 13.79 2.06
C PHE A 218 -3.08 13.19 3.20
N ARG A 219 -3.33 11.90 3.11
CA ARG A 219 -4.17 11.13 4.05
C ARG A 219 -3.82 9.65 4.03
N LEU A 220 -4.42 8.89 4.94
CA LEU A 220 -4.49 7.43 4.85
C LEU A 220 -5.42 7.02 3.70
N PRO A 221 -5.15 5.89 3.02
CA PRO A 221 -6.10 5.29 2.09
C PRO A 221 -7.34 4.80 2.83
N TYR A 222 -8.48 4.82 2.16
CA TYR A 222 -9.61 4.00 2.57
C TYR A 222 -9.34 2.54 2.22
N VAL A 223 -9.91 1.61 2.99
CA VAL A 223 -9.78 0.17 2.74
C VAL A 223 -10.13 -0.18 1.29
N LYS A 224 -11.21 0.40 0.77
CA LYS A 224 -11.63 0.19 -0.62
C LYS A 224 -10.62 0.70 -1.66
N GLU A 225 -9.92 1.78 -1.39
CA GLU A 225 -8.88 2.32 -2.28
C GLU A 225 -7.65 1.43 -2.25
N TRP A 226 -7.26 0.99 -1.05
CA TRP A 226 -6.14 0.09 -0.86
C TRP A 226 -6.37 -1.24 -1.58
N GLU A 227 -7.51 -1.89 -1.34
CA GLU A 227 -7.84 -3.18 -1.97
C GLU A 227 -8.05 -3.04 -3.49
N TYR A 228 -8.62 -1.91 -3.94
CA TYR A 228 -8.70 -1.56 -5.35
C TYR A 228 -7.31 -1.52 -6.00
N ALA A 229 -6.36 -0.80 -5.41
CA ALA A 229 -4.99 -0.70 -5.88
C ALA A 229 -4.26 -2.05 -5.87
N ALA A 230 -4.55 -2.92 -4.89
CA ALA A 230 -3.96 -4.24 -4.76
C ALA A 230 -4.43 -5.23 -5.83
N ARG A 231 -5.67 -5.10 -6.31
CA ARG A 231 -6.33 -6.15 -7.11
C ARG A 231 -6.63 -5.77 -8.56
N LYS A 232 -6.81 -4.49 -8.85
CA LYS A 232 -7.23 -4.06 -10.19
C LYS A 232 -6.13 -4.16 -11.22
N ARG A 233 -6.56 -4.35 -12.48
CA ARG A 233 -5.74 -4.32 -13.68
C ARG A 233 -6.11 -3.13 -14.54
N LEU A 234 -5.27 -2.78 -15.50
CA LEU A 234 -5.50 -1.66 -16.41
C LEU A 234 -6.78 -1.81 -17.25
N ASP A 235 -7.22 -3.02 -17.50
CA ASP A 235 -8.48 -3.33 -18.19
C ASP A 235 -9.73 -3.26 -17.30
N ALA A 236 -9.55 -2.80 -16.05
CA ALA A 236 -10.56 -2.73 -14.99
C ALA A 236 -11.05 -4.08 -14.46
N THR A 237 -10.50 -5.20 -14.88
CA THR A 237 -10.71 -6.49 -14.20
C THR A 237 -10.00 -6.51 -12.85
N ALA A 238 -10.25 -7.50 -12.02
CA ALA A 238 -9.62 -7.66 -10.72
C ALA A 238 -9.17 -9.11 -10.51
N ILE A 239 -8.02 -9.28 -9.86
CA ILE A 239 -7.62 -10.60 -9.34
C ILE A 239 -8.48 -10.96 -8.14
N SER A 240 -8.53 -12.25 -7.78
CA SER A 240 -9.23 -12.71 -6.58
C SER A 240 -8.63 -12.07 -5.33
N GLY A 241 -9.47 -11.71 -4.36
CA GLY A 241 -9.03 -11.25 -3.05
C GLY A 241 -8.22 -12.26 -2.25
N ARG A 242 -8.28 -13.53 -2.64
CA ARG A 242 -7.49 -14.64 -2.04
C ARG A 242 -6.06 -14.69 -2.51
N ASN A 243 -5.70 -13.97 -3.58
CA ASN A 243 -4.34 -13.93 -4.10
C ASN A 243 -3.51 -12.87 -3.36
N VAL A 244 -2.20 -13.02 -3.44
CA VAL A 244 -1.29 -11.91 -3.19
C VAL A 244 -1.37 -10.93 -4.36
N SER A 245 -1.12 -9.66 -4.08
CA SER A 245 -1.22 -8.59 -5.08
C SER A 245 -0.21 -8.82 -6.22
N GLY A 246 -0.71 -8.86 -7.45
CA GLY A 246 0.09 -9.12 -8.66
C GLY A 246 0.09 -10.58 -9.12
N ASP A 247 -0.21 -11.55 -8.25
CA ASP A 247 -0.28 -12.95 -8.62
C ASP A 247 -1.68 -13.35 -9.09
N GLU A 248 -1.79 -13.71 -10.36
CA GLU A 248 -3.04 -14.15 -10.99
C GLU A 248 -3.31 -15.64 -10.82
N THR A 249 -2.32 -16.41 -10.34
CA THR A 249 -2.36 -17.86 -10.44
C THR A 249 -3.19 -18.54 -9.35
N GLY A 250 -3.42 -17.89 -8.22
CA GLY A 250 -4.03 -18.51 -7.05
C GLY A 250 -5.48 -18.96 -7.22
N SER A 251 -6.24 -18.41 -8.20
CA SER A 251 -7.62 -18.85 -8.45
C SER A 251 -7.74 -19.93 -9.53
N ALA A 252 -6.73 -20.07 -10.39
CA ALA A 252 -6.77 -20.94 -11.57
C ALA A 252 -5.98 -22.24 -11.38
N ILE A 253 -5.04 -22.30 -10.46
CA ILE A 253 -4.17 -23.45 -10.27
C ILE A 253 -4.66 -24.24 -9.06
N LYS A 254 -5.00 -25.51 -9.28
CA LYS A 254 -5.09 -26.50 -8.20
C LYS A 254 -3.68 -26.73 -7.66
N THR A 255 -3.23 -25.85 -6.78
CA THR A 255 -1.96 -26.06 -6.09
C THR A 255 -2.14 -27.18 -5.08
N THR A 256 -1.21 -28.10 -5.03
CA THR A 256 -1.16 -29.12 -3.98
C THR A 256 -0.76 -28.54 -2.63
N ALA A 257 -0.21 -27.32 -2.63
CA ALA A 257 0.16 -26.61 -1.43
C ALA A 257 -1.04 -25.82 -0.87
N THR A 258 -1.41 -26.13 0.33
CA THR A 258 -2.46 -25.42 1.08
C THR A 258 -1.91 -24.98 2.43
N GLU A 259 -2.41 -23.87 2.92
CA GLU A 259 -2.15 -23.42 4.28
C GLU A 259 -3.41 -23.57 5.12
N GLN A 260 -3.23 -23.93 6.38
CA GLN A 260 -4.32 -24.12 7.34
C GLN A 260 -4.43 -22.89 8.24
N MET A 261 -5.62 -22.29 8.29
CA MET A 261 -5.93 -21.25 9.26
C MET A 261 -7.35 -21.45 9.82
N ASN A 262 -7.47 -21.50 11.13
CA ASN A 262 -8.76 -21.70 11.82
C ASN A 262 -9.56 -22.91 11.31
N GLY A 263 -8.88 -24.00 10.92
CA GLY A 263 -9.51 -25.21 10.40
C GLY A 263 -9.91 -25.17 8.93
N PHE A 264 -9.62 -24.08 8.23
CA PHE A 264 -9.85 -23.96 6.79
C PHE A 264 -8.56 -24.15 6.02
N SER A 265 -8.65 -24.77 4.83
CA SER A 265 -7.55 -24.98 3.93
C SER A 265 -7.63 -23.98 2.77
N PHE A 266 -6.54 -23.26 2.50
CA PHE A 266 -6.46 -22.24 1.46
C PHE A 266 -5.43 -22.64 0.41
N PRO A 267 -5.78 -22.61 -0.89
CA PRO A 267 -4.80 -22.77 -1.94
C PRO A 267 -3.80 -21.60 -1.91
N LEU A 268 -2.52 -21.91 -1.96
CA LEU A 268 -1.47 -20.92 -2.05
C LEU A 268 -1.32 -20.42 -3.49
N SER A 269 -1.04 -19.13 -3.61
CA SER A 269 -0.64 -18.51 -4.86
C SER A 269 0.71 -19.05 -5.30
N SER A 270 0.84 -19.53 -6.56
CA SER A 270 2.07 -20.23 -7.01
C SER A 270 3.26 -19.31 -7.21
N LYS A 271 3.03 -18.00 -7.35
CA LYS A 271 4.06 -16.97 -7.54
C LYS A 271 4.20 -16.03 -6.35
N GLN A 272 3.67 -16.42 -5.21
CA GLN A 272 3.67 -15.59 -4.00
C GLN A 272 5.06 -15.00 -3.69
N ASN A 273 6.12 -15.78 -3.85
CA ASN A 273 7.48 -15.35 -3.57
C ASN A 273 8.00 -14.28 -4.53
N GLU A 274 7.38 -14.10 -5.69
CA GLU A 274 7.73 -13.03 -6.64
C GLU A 274 7.15 -11.68 -6.21
N TYR A 275 6.05 -11.67 -5.43
CA TYR A 275 5.27 -10.49 -5.12
C TYR A 275 5.20 -10.14 -3.63
N CYS A 276 5.60 -11.05 -2.74
CA CYS A 276 5.31 -10.92 -1.30
C CYS A 276 6.52 -11.29 -0.44
N TRP A 277 6.81 -10.45 0.57
CA TRP A 277 7.65 -10.79 1.69
C TRP A 277 6.80 -11.28 2.84
N GLN A 278 6.90 -12.55 3.19
CA GLN A 278 6.08 -13.22 4.19
C GLN A 278 6.93 -14.19 5.02
N ARG A 279 6.34 -14.83 6.02
CA ARG A 279 7.05 -15.66 7.01
C ARG A 279 8.04 -16.66 6.42
N GLN A 280 7.70 -17.31 5.33
CA GLN A 280 8.53 -18.38 4.75
C GLN A 280 9.73 -17.86 3.96
N ASN A 281 9.70 -16.60 3.51
CA ASN A 281 10.74 -16.05 2.65
C ASN A 281 11.42 -14.78 3.17
N SER A 282 11.03 -14.27 4.33
CA SER A 282 11.60 -13.04 4.90
C SER A 282 12.87 -13.26 5.73
N ALA A 283 13.30 -14.52 5.93
CA ALA A 283 14.54 -14.82 6.65
C ALA A 283 15.78 -14.50 5.77
N SER A 284 16.81 -13.92 6.38
CA SER A 284 18.00 -13.41 5.71
C SER A 284 18.91 -14.47 5.09
N ASN A 285 18.80 -15.71 5.52
CA ASN A 285 19.68 -16.83 5.12
C ASN A 285 18.91 -17.92 4.34
N GLY A 286 17.72 -17.63 3.86
CA GLY A 286 17.06 -18.52 2.92
C GLY A 286 17.96 -18.71 1.68
N PRO A 287 17.98 -19.92 1.10
CA PRO A 287 18.67 -20.12 -0.17
C PRO A 287 18.15 -19.04 -1.11
N SER A 288 19.06 -18.34 -1.73
CA SER A 288 18.82 -17.26 -2.67
C SER A 288 17.53 -17.49 -3.44
N GLU A 289 16.45 -16.93 -2.97
CA GLU A 289 15.31 -16.72 -3.82
C GLU A 289 15.72 -15.57 -4.73
N THR A 290 16.59 -15.92 -5.67
CA THR A 290 17.04 -15.04 -6.72
C THR A 290 15.84 -14.70 -7.57
N TYR A 291 15.17 -13.65 -7.18
CA TYR A 291 14.37 -12.91 -8.10
C TYR A 291 15.34 -12.14 -9.03
N THR A 292 15.57 -12.72 -10.22
CA THR A 292 16.49 -12.17 -11.22
C THR A 292 15.91 -10.97 -11.99
N GLY A 293 15.06 -10.19 -11.39
CA GLY A 293 14.33 -9.12 -12.10
C GLY A 293 14.52 -7.71 -11.57
N GLN A 294 14.99 -7.54 -10.37
CA GLN A 294 15.39 -6.24 -9.80
C GLN A 294 16.44 -6.50 -8.75
N ASP A 295 17.35 -5.54 -8.59
CA ASP A 295 18.44 -5.60 -7.65
C ASP A 295 18.01 -6.25 -6.34
N ASP A 296 18.62 -7.38 -6.02
CA ASP A 296 18.50 -7.99 -4.71
C ASP A 296 19.22 -7.07 -3.71
N THR A 297 18.48 -6.04 -3.30
CA THR A 297 18.95 -5.05 -2.33
C THR A 297 19.27 -5.68 -0.97
N ASN A 298 18.88 -6.94 -0.77
CA ASN A 298 19.22 -7.74 0.39
C ASN A 298 20.72 -7.93 0.58
N THR A 299 21.45 -8.24 -0.50
CA THR A 299 22.92 -8.34 -0.45
C THR A 299 23.58 -7.02 -0.10
N THR A 300 23.02 -5.93 -0.59
CA THR A 300 23.53 -4.59 -0.29
C THR A 300 23.29 -4.19 1.16
N LEU A 301 22.19 -4.64 1.78
CA LEU A 301 21.88 -4.33 3.16
C LEU A 301 22.85 -5.04 4.13
N SER A 302 23.11 -6.32 3.92
CA SER A 302 24.02 -7.07 4.77
C SER A 302 25.47 -6.54 4.67
N THR A 303 25.88 -6.08 3.50
CA THR A 303 27.20 -5.48 3.30
C THR A 303 27.30 -4.07 3.88
N LYS A 304 26.25 -3.28 3.87
CA LYS A 304 26.25 -1.92 4.44
C LYS A 304 26.30 -1.91 5.97
N THR A 305 25.65 -2.88 6.61
CA THR A 305 25.58 -2.92 8.08
C THR A 305 26.70 -3.73 8.73
N GLY A 306 27.45 -4.53 7.96
CA GLY A 306 28.52 -5.40 8.49
C GLY A 306 28.02 -6.46 9.50
N LYS A 307 26.73 -6.60 9.67
CA LYS A 307 26.09 -7.57 10.59
C LYS A 307 25.57 -8.76 9.79
N SER A 308 25.93 -9.95 10.23
CA SER A 308 25.22 -11.17 9.83
C SER A 308 23.83 -11.10 10.44
N ILE A 309 22.81 -10.98 9.60
CA ILE A 309 21.41 -10.84 10.03
C ILE A 309 20.77 -12.21 9.92
N SER A 310 20.40 -12.78 11.07
CA SER A 310 19.64 -14.02 11.14
C SER A 310 18.21 -13.74 11.57
N GLY A 311 17.25 -14.43 10.98
CA GLY A 311 15.84 -14.32 11.33
C GLY A 311 14.98 -13.57 10.31
N ARG A 312 13.69 -13.59 10.53
CA ARG A 312 12.69 -12.91 9.71
C ARG A 312 12.81 -11.39 9.89
N ARG A 313 12.64 -10.64 8.80
CA ARG A 313 12.86 -9.20 8.81
C ARG A 313 11.97 -8.48 7.82
N MET A 314 11.81 -7.19 8.02
CA MET A 314 11.35 -6.27 6.99
C MET A 314 12.42 -6.08 5.92
N HIS A 315 12.01 -5.80 4.71
CA HIS A 315 12.87 -5.55 3.57
C HIS A 315 12.69 -4.14 3.05
N LEU A 316 13.65 -3.66 2.25
CA LEU A 316 13.50 -2.41 1.54
C LEU A 316 12.27 -2.49 0.65
N SER A 317 11.48 -1.42 0.64
CA SER A 317 10.31 -1.36 -0.22
C SER A 317 10.70 -1.44 -1.69
N GLY A 318 9.93 -2.20 -2.49
CA GLY A 318 10.22 -2.43 -3.90
C GLY A 318 11.12 -3.64 -4.18
N GLY A 319 11.47 -4.43 -3.17
CA GLY A 319 12.29 -5.63 -3.32
C GLY A 319 11.58 -6.80 -4.02
N ARG A 320 10.28 -6.70 -4.27
CA ARG A 320 9.48 -7.69 -5.02
C ARG A 320 8.85 -7.07 -6.26
N ARG A 321 8.18 -7.87 -7.10
CA ARG A 321 7.53 -7.37 -8.31
C ARG A 321 6.37 -6.44 -7.99
N PRO A 322 6.16 -5.40 -8.81
CA PRO A 322 4.95 -4.60 -8.72
C PRO A 322 3.73 -5.39 -9.21
N ASN A 323 2.57 -5.00 -8.73
CA ASN A 323 1.32 -5.50 -9.26
C ASN A 323 0.95 -4.86 -10.60
N HIS A 324 -0.25 -5.19 -11.11
CA HIS A 324 -0.72 -4.75 -12.44
C HIS A 324 -0.89 -3.24 -12.60
N LEU A 325 -1.05 -2.49 -11.52
CA LEU A 325 -1.13 -1.01 -11.52
C LEU A 325 0.20 -0.35 -11.17
N GLY A 326 1.25 -1.13 -10.90
CA GLY A 326 2.59 -0.63 -10.61
C GLY A 326 2.87 -0.37 -9.13
N PHE A 327 2.04 -0.86 -8.21
CA PHE A 327 2.28 -0.78 -6.76
C PHE A 327 3.14 -1.95 -6.29
N PHE A 328 4.06 -1.67 -5.39
CA PHE A 328 4.94 -2.64 -4.74
C PHE A 328 4.47 -2.94 -3.33
N ASP A 329 4.82 -4.12 -2.83
CA ASP A 329 4.64 -4.56 -1.43
C ASP A 329 3.20 -4.41 -0.90
N MET A 330 2.21 -4.51 -1.81
CA MET A 330 0.79 -4.57 -1.44
C MET A 330 0.42 -5.89 -0.75
N SER A 331 1.39 -6.78 -0.58
CA SER A 331 1.28 -8.05 0.12
C SER A 331 2.58 -8.32 0.86
N GLY A 332 2.51 -8.55 2.18
CA GLY A 332 3.67 -8.81 3.03
C GLY A 332 4.41 -7.55 3.46
N ASN A 333 5.66 -7.68 3.83
CA ASN A 333 6.59 -6.69 4.36
C ASN A 333 6.08 -6.03 5.65
N VAL A 334 5.30 -4.94 5.59
CA VAL A 334 4.67 -4.33 6.75
C VAL A 334 3.16 -4.17 6.57
N PRO A 335 2.35 -4.42 7.61
CA PRO A 335 0.91 -4.16 7.54
C PRO A 335 0.68 -2.65 7.44
N GLU A 336 -0.29 -2.25 6.64
CA GLU A 336 -0.55 -0.85 6.32
C GLU A 336 -1.85 -0.35 6.94
N TRP A 337 -1.77 0.74 7.72
CA TRP A 337 -2.93 1.43 8.23
C TRP A 337 -3.82 1.97 7.11
N CYS A 338 -5.13 1.69 7.23
CA CYS A 338 -6.19 2.35 6.47
C CYS A 338 -7.03 3.25 7.39
N PHE A 339 -7.73 4.21 6.78
CA PHE A 339 -8.51 5.18 7.56
C PHE A 339 -9.76 4.57 8.19
N ASP A 340 -10.43 3.66 7.48
CA ASP A 340 -11.69 3.07 7.92
C ASP A 340 -11.53 2.24 9.20
N TYR A 341 -12.66 2.11 9.90
CA TYR A 341 -12.76 1.08 10.92
C TYR A 341 -12.70 -0.30 10.28
N ASP A 342 -12.09 -1.22 11.00
CA ASP A 342 -12.20 -2.63 10.69
C ASP A 342 -13.57 -3.11 11.13
N VAL A 343 -14.53 -3.08 10.20
CA VAL A 343 -15.85 -3.68 10.42
C VAL A 343 -15.86 -5.01 9.69
N PRO A 344 -15.85 -6.15 10.38
CA PRO A 344 -16.14 -7.42 9.72
C PRO A 344 -17.51 -7.31 9.08
N TYR A 345 -17.57 -7.35 7.75
CA TYR A 345 -18.81 -7.27 7.02
C TYR A 345 -19.75 -8.41 7.42
N GLY A 346 -20.96 -8.03 7.84
CA GLY A 346 -21.96 -8.98 8.34
C GLY A 346 -21.88 -9.23 9.84
N SER A 347 -20.95 -8.63 10.59
CA SER A 347 -20.97 -8.73 12.03
C SER A 347 -22.04 -7.82 12.64
N VAL A 348 -22.77 -8.33 13.63
CA VAL A 348 -23.71 -7.57 14.45
C VAL A 348 -23.01 -6.49 15.31
N TYR A 349 -21.69 -6.46 15.32
CA TYR A 349 -20.89 -5.50 16.08
C TYR A 349 -20.73 -4.20 15.28
N LYS A 350 -21.64 -3.28 15.49
CA LYS A 350 -21.65 -1.93 14.87
C LYS A 350 -20.51 -1.01 15.31
N PHE A 351 -19.65 -1.43 16.21
CA PHE A 351 -18.58 -0.62 16.80
C PHE A 351 -17.31 -1.46 16.92
N SER A 352 -16.58 -1.64 15.83
CA SER A 352 -15.20 -2.03 15.95
C SER A 352 -14.39 -0.80 16.34
N THR A 353 -13.61 -0.90 17.40
CA THR A 353 -12.61 0.11 17.78
C THR A 353 -11.31 -0.08 17.00
N ALA A 354 -11.19 -1.19 16.28
CA ALA A 354 -10.04 -1.48 15.45
C ALA A 354 -10.11 -0.71 14.12
N ARG A 355 -8.97 -0.25 13.67
CA ARG A 355 -8.79 0.37 12.35
C ARG A 355 -8.32 -0.68 11.35
N GLY A 356 -8.68 -0.48 10.09
CA GLY A 356 -8.32 -1.40 9.02
C GLY A 356 -6.80 -1.48 8.84
N LEU A 357 -6.29 -2.71 8.81
CA LEU A 357 -4.93 -3.04 8.41
C LEU A 357 -4.98 -3.93 7.18
N ARG A 358 -4.13 -3.66 6.21
CA ARG A 358 -4.05 -4.39 4.96
C ARG A 358 -2.62 -4.85 4.68
N GLY A 359 -2.49 -5.82 3.76
CA GLY A 359 -1.20 -6.26 3.23
C GLY A 359 -0.58 -7.46 3.95
N GLY A 360 -0.83 -7.64 5.24
CA GLY A 360 -0.10 -8.61 6.05
C GLY A 360 1.35 -8.18 6.29
N ASP A 361 2.20 -9.07 6.78
CA ASP A 361 3.57 -8.74 7.18
C ASP A 361 4.56 -9.88 6.95
N HIS A 362 5.83 -9.57 7.16
CA HIS A 362 6.95 -10.51 7.03
C HIS A 362 6.99 -11.62 8.09
N LEU A 363 6.22 -11.51 9.17
CA LEU A 363 6.15 -12.51 10.26
C LEU A 363 4.99 -13.47 10.11
N ASN A 364 4.00 -13.12 9.33
CA ASN A 364 2.77 -13.88 9.16
C ASN A 364 2.82 -14.82 7.97
N GLU A 365 2.03 -15.86 8.06
CA GLU A 365 1.77 -16.80 6.97
C GLU A 365 1.10 -16.10 5.80
N ILE A 366 1.24 -16.66 4.60
CA ILE A 366 0.74 -16.09 3.34
C ILE A 366 -0.76 -15.73 3.39
N VAL A 367 -1.54 -16.47 4.18
CA VAL A 367 -2.97 -16.20 4.37
C VAL A 367 -3.23 -14.77 4.85
N GLY A 368 -2.34 -14.22 5.69
CA GLY A 368 -2.43 -12.83 6.16
C GLY A 368 -2.07 -11.80 5.10
N SER A 369 -1.37 -12.19 4.05
CA SER A 369 -0.84 -11.30 3.00
C SER A 369 -1.72 -11.27 1.74
N ARG A 370 -2.92 -11.85 1.77
CA ARG A 370 -3.88 -11.79 0.66
C ARG A 370 -4.45 -10.39 0.49
N CYS A 371 -4.84 -10.03 -0.72
CA CYS A 371 -5.37 -8.69 -1.03
C CYS A 371 -6.59 -8.31 -0.20
N SER A 372 -7.48 -9.27 0.08
CA SER A 372 -8.65 -9.09 0.95
C SER A 372 -8.41 -9.47 2.41
N GLY A 373 -7.19 -9.94 2.73
CA GLY A 373 -6.82 -10.26 4.11
C GLY A 373 -6.95 -9.03 5.00
N ASN A 374 -7.77 -9.13 6.03
CA ASN A 374 -7.98 -8.08 7.01
C ASN A 374 -7.37 -8.50 8.33
N LYS A 375 -6.57 -7.60 8.91
CA LYS A 375 -6.21 -7.68 10.32
C LYS A 375 -6.74 -6.41 10.96
N GLY A 376 -7.80 -6.56 11.76
CA GLY A 376 -8.18 -5.49 12.66
C GLY A 376 -7.02 -5.20 13.61
N GLY A 377 -6.44 -4.01 13.48
CA GLY A 377 -5.42 -3.55 14.41
C GLY A 377 -6.05 -2.82 15.59
N ALA A 378 -5.72 -3.20 16.82
CA ALA A 378 -5.80 -2.22 17.91
C ALA A 378 -5.07 -0.95 17.43
N LEU A 379 -5.46 0.23 17.93
CA LEU A 379 -4.91 1.54 17.48
C LEU A 379 -3.38 1.61 17.46
N VAL A 380 -2.70 0.56 17.88
CA VAL A 380 -1.26 0.44 18.04
C VAL A 380 -0.77 -0.94 17.64
N GLY A 381 0.30 -0.99 16.88
CA GLY A 381 1.00 -2.22 16.54
C GLY A 381 2.50 -2.00 16.37
N LEU A 382 3.29 -2.96 16.83
CA LEU A 382 4.74 -2.85 16.87
C LEU A 382 5.38 -2.81 15.48
N ALA A 383 4.75 -3.46 14.49
CA ALA A 383 5.29 -3.58 13.13
C ALA A 383 4.44 -2.85 12.08
N PHE A 384 3.51 -1.98 12.48
CA PHE A 384 2.58 -1.36 11.53
C PHE A 384 3.17 -0.11 10.91
N GLY A 385 3.12 -0.08 9.58
CA GLY A 385 3.44 1.04 8.73
C GLY A 385 2.19 1.60 8.04
N PHE A 386 2.37 2.28 6.94
CA PHE A 386 1.28 2.83 6.14
C PHE A 386 1.74 3.22 4.75
N ARG A 387 0.78 3.52 3.91
CA ARG A 387 0.96 4.08 2.56
C ARG A 387 0.21 5.39 2.44
N ILE A 388 0.83 6.39 1.80
CA ILE A 388 0.25 7.73 1.64
C ILE A 388 -0.80 7.70 0.54
N ALA A 389 -1.98 8.27 0.80
CA ALA A 389 -3.00 8.55 -0.20
C ALA A 389 -3.27 10.05 -0.35
N GLN A 390 -3.94 10.44 -1.43
CA GLN A 390 -4.35 11.81 -1.71
C GLN A 390 -5.63 11.80 -2.56
N ASN A 391 -6.50 12.79 -2.36
CA ASN A 391 -7.63 12.99 -3.25
C ASN A 391 -7.15 13.40 -4.65
N HIS A 392 -7.91 13.01 -5.67
CA HIS A 392 -7.60 13.36 -7.06
C HIS A 392 -7.93 14.81 -7.35
#